data_f46324e22b78b2553e50ab9137793467
#
_entry.id   f46324e22b78b2553e50ab9137793467
#
_cell.length_a   1.000
_cell.length_b   1.000
_cell.length_c   1.000
_cell.angle_alpha   90.00
_cell.angle_beta   90.00
_cell.angle_gamma   90.00
#
_symmetry.space_group_name_H-M   'P 1'
#
loop_
_entity.id
_entity.type
_entity.pdbx_description
1 polymer ?
#
loop_
_entity_poly.entity_id
_entity_poly.type
_entity_poly.pdbx_seq_one_letter_code
_entity_poly.pdbx_strand_id
1 'polypeptide(L)'
;MRFVLVVGVVKAFSSTHSFEALPAPRGEPATHNGVMTVCYTDDARAVNKWLNKNAAGAAALGFDTETACAFNGRKPHAPGPHVLQLAAGDACLVAHLVSGDVCASGALADVLSDPSVVKVGVGLDDDAVELYNIDSRMQLSGRLDIGGPRKGRRIALREVAYRAIGGPIAPKAKKIACSNWAMRRLQTKQLAYAARDAWLGAAVYGALAADPSFVEAAVAQIHGEMKIDELSAVAADRRVIKRRLKALDEDAEDYDQRCREIRRELKKFPRPDPRLDLDIFADD
;
A
#
# COMPACT_ATOMS: atom_id res chain seq x y z
N MET A 1 24.25 -25.32 33.93
CA MET A 1 24.24 -25.50 32.47
C MET A 1 23.86 -24.13 31.87
N ARG A 2 24.81 -23.36 31.34
CA ARG A 2 24.56 -22.05 30.74
C ARG A 2 24.20 -22.29 29.28
N PHE A 3 22.95 -22.02 28.91
CA PHE A 3 22.56 -21.97 27.51
C PHE A 3 23.15 -20.68 26.90
N VAL A 4 24.14 -20.84 26.05
CA VAL A 4 24.61 -19.76 25.17
C VAL A 4 23.62 -19.68 24.03
N LEU A 5 22.78 -18.65 24.06
CA LEU A 5 21.90 -18.31 22.94
C LEU A 5 22.80 -17.76 21.83
N VAL A 6 23.17 -18.61 20.85
CA VAL A 6 23.83 -18.12 19.64
C VAL A 6 22.76 -17.42 18.80
N VAL A 7 22.62 -16.11 19.00
CA VAL A 7 21.84 -15.26 18.09
C VAL A 7 22.67 -15.15 16.81
N GLY A 8 22.35 -16.00 15.85
CA GLY A 8 22.92 -15.89 14.51
C GLY A 8 22.50 -14.55 13.91
N VAL A 9 23.47 -13.64 13.75
CA VAL A 9 23.24 -12.37 13.05
C VAL A 9 22.87 -12.70 11.62
N VAL A 10 21.59 -12.59 11.31
CA VAL A 10 21.11 -12.72 9.94
C VAL A 10 21.63 -11.51 9.18
N LYS A 11 22.58 -11.73 8.26
CA LYS A 11 23.18 -10.67 7.47
C LYS A 11 22.09 -9.98 6.63
N ALA A 12 21.94 -8.67 6.82
CA ALA A 12 21.07 -7.83 6.00
C ALA A 12 21.43 -7.93 4.51
N PHE A 13 20.45 -7.71 3.63
CA PHE A 13 20.68 -7.80 2.19
C PHE A 13 20.22 -6.55 1.44
N SER A 14 20.85 -6.34 0.28
CA SER A 14 20.38 -5.39 -0.72
C SER A 14 20.71 -5.92 -2.12
N SER A 15 19.78 -5.77 -3.06
CA SER A 15 19.97 -6.15 -4.46
C SER A 15 19.22 -5.18 -5.39
N THR A 16 19.71 -5.06 -6.62
CA THR A 16 19.08 -4.23 -7.66
C THR A 16 18.54 -5.12 -8.76
N HIS A 17 17.34 -4.84 -9.22
CA HIS A 17 16.63 -5.53 -10.27
C HIS A 17 16.10 -4.52 -11.29
N SER A 18 15.84 -4.98 -12.53
CA SER A 18 15.21 -4.17 -13.57
C SER A 18 14.01 -4.93 -14.13
N PHE A 19 12.88 -4.24 -14.28
CA PHE A 19 11.64 -4.81 -14.82
C PHE A 19 10.98 -3.84 -15.78
N GLU A 20 10.23 -4.36 -16.75
CA GLU A 20 9.33 -3.53 -17.56
C GLU A 20 8.24 -2.92 -16.67
N ALA A 21 8.02 -1.61 -16.80
CA ALA A 21 7.03 -0.89 -16.02
C ALA A 21 5.61 -1.41 -16.32
N LEU A 22 5.26 -1.51 -17.59
CA LEU A 22 3.99 -2.05 -18.07
C LEU A 22 4.24 -3.13 -19.14
N PRO A 23 4.39 -4.41 -18.76
CA PRO A 23 4.42 -5.48 -19.73
C PRO A 23 3.08 -5.53 -20.47
N ALA A 24 3.12 -5.56 -21.80
CA ALA A 24 1.91 -5.71 -22.60
C ALA A 24 1.15 -7.00 -22.26
N PRO A 25 -0.20 -7.00 -22.29
CA PRO A 25 -0.98 -8.21 -22.35
C PRO A 25 -0.54 -9.06 -23.56
N ARG A 26 -0.67 -10.39 -23.48
CA ARG A 26 -0.29 -11.26 -24.59
C ARG A 26 -0.96 -10.83 -25.88
N GLY A 27 -0.17 -10.51 -26.89
CA GLY A 27 -0.62 -10.16 -28.24
C GLY A 27 -0.86 -8.67 -28.50
N GLU A 28 -0.56 -7.79 -27.54
CA GLU A 28 -0.69 -6.34 -27.71
C GLU A 28 0.68 -5.64 -27.57
N PRO A 29 0.90 -4.52 -28.28
CA PRO A 29 2.14 -3.74 -28.11
C PRO A 29 2.21 -3.11 -26.73
N ALA A 30 3.39 -3.03 -26.12
CA ALA A 30 3.60 -2.33 -24.88
C ALA A 30 3.30 -0.82 -25.05
N THR A 31 2.48 -0.27 -24.18
CA THR A 31 2.07 1.14 -24.23
C THR A 31 3.06 2.06 -23.53
N HIS A 32 3.91 1.51 -22.68
CA HIS A 32 4.94 2.25 -21.95
C HIS A 32 6.25 1.47 -21.97
N ASN A 33 7.27 2.01 -22.62
CA ASN A 33 8.59 1.39 -22.75
C ASN A 33 9.53 1.71 -21.55
N GLY A 34 8.96 2.07 -20.39
CA GLY A 34 9.73 2.37 -19.19
C GLY A 34 10.31 1.10 -18.54
N VAL A 35 11.53 1.23 -18.03
CA VAL A 35 12.19 0.19 -17.22
C VAL A 35 12.30 0.67 -15.78
N MET A 36 11.62 -0.02 -14.88
CA MET A 36 11.76 0.21 -13.44
C MET A 36 13.08 -0.34 -12.94
N THR A 37 13.83 0.48 -12.20
CA THR A 37 15.00 0.04 -11.43
C THR A 37 14.58 -0.18 -9.98
N VAL A 38 14.63 -1.42 -9.50
CA VAL A 38 14.13 -1.83 -8.19
C VAL A 38 15.29 -2.09 -7.24
N CYS A 39 15.36 -1.35 -6.14
CA CYS A 39 16.16 -1.69 -4.98
C CYS A 39 15.34 -2.59 -4.05
N TYR A 40 15.75 -3.84 -3.88
CA TYR A 40 15.13 -4.77 -2.93
C TYR A 40 16.05 -4.99 -1.73
N THR A 41 15.56 -4.71 -0.52
CA THR A 41 16.42 -4.72 0.67
C THR A 41 15.65 -4.95 1.98
N ASP A 42 16.35 -5.45 3.01
CA ASP A 42 15.96 -5.47 4.41
C ASP A 42 16.93 -4.65 5.29
N ASP A 43 17.79 -3.83 4.67
CA ASP A 43 18.85 -3.03 5.31
C ASP A 43 18.45 -1.55 5.36
N ALA A 44 18.40 -0.97 6.56
CA ALA A 44 18.08 0.45 6.77
C ALA A 44 19.06 1.40 6.05
N ARG A 45 20.34 1.03 5.91
CA ARG A 45 21.33 1.87 5.19
C ARG A 45 21.04 1.90 3.70
N ALA A 46 20.63 0.78 3.13
CA ALA A 46 20.25 0.72 1.72
C ALA A 46 18.95 1.51 1.47
N VAL A 47 17.98 1.46 2.39
CA VAL A 47 16.79 2.32 2.36
C VAL A 47 17.18 3.79 2.41
N ASN A 48 18.00 4.21 3.37
CA ASN A 48 18.47 5.61 3.49
C ASN A 48 19.17 6.08 2.20
N LYS A 49 20.05 5.24 1.65
CA LYS A 49 20.74 5.56 0.38
C LYS A 49 19.75 5.74 -0.78
N TRP A 50 18.73 4.89 -0.85
CA TRP A 50 17.71 4.99 -1.91
C TRP A 50 16.87 6.27 -1.73
N LEU A 51 16.43 6.59 -0.51
CA LEU A 51 15.66 7.78 -0.19
C LEU A 51 16.42 9.05 -0.53
N ASN A 52 17.68 9.17 -0.07
CA ASN A 52 18.53 10.32 -0.36
C ASN A 52 18.75 10.54 -1.87
N LYS A 53 18.83 9.46 -2.64
CA LYS A 53 19.06 9.53 -4.08
C LYS A 53 17.80 9.87 -4.88
N ASN A 54 16.65 9.30 -4.49
CA ASN A 54 15.46 9.25 -5.36
C ASN A 54 14.26 9.99 -4.77
N ALA A 55 14.13 10.09 -3.45
CA ALA A 55 13.00 10.74 -2.81
C ALA A 55 13.27 12.22 -2.46
N ALA A 56 14.54 12.63 -2.37
CA ALA A 56 14.90 14.00 -2.08
C ALA A 56 14.36 14.95 -3.16
N GLY A 57 13.49 15.89 -2.76
CA GLY A 57 12.86 16.85 -3.67
C GLY A 57 11.73 16.26 -4.53
N ALA A 58 11.34 15.02 -4.32
CA ALA A 58 10.16 14.46 -4.98
C ALA A 58 8.89 15.05 -4.37
N ALA A 59 8.03 15.67 -5.21
CA ALA A 59 6.73 16.17 -4.78
C ALA A 59 5.77 15.03 -4.36
N ALA A 60 5.93 13.87 -4.97
CA ALA A 60 5.11 12.70 -4.67
C ALA A 60 5.92 11.40 -4.84
N LEU A 61 5.56 10.42 -4.03
CA LEU A 61 6.05 9.05 -4.11
C LEU A 61 4.87 8.11 -4.31
N GLY A 62 4.96 7.21 -5.27
CA GLY A 62 4.04 6.08 -5.34
C GLY A 62 4.26 5.18 -4.13
N PHE A 63 3.17 4.70 -3.54
CA PHE A 63 3.20 3.95 -2.29
C PHE A 63 2.25 2.74 -2.35
N ASP A 64 2.70 1.62 -1.80
CA ASP A 64 1.85 0.44 -1.53
C ASP A 64 2.46 -0.40 -0.40
N THR A 65 1.69 -1.34 0.15
CA THR A 65 2.19 -2.36 1.07
C THR A 65 1.67 -3.74 0.69
N GLU A 66 2.39 -4.77 1.13
CA GLU A 66 1.97 -6.15 0.93
C GLU A 66 1.96 -6.93 2.25
N THR A 67 0.82 -7.54 2.52
CA THR A 67 0.61 -8.36 3.72
C THR A 67 0.37 -9.82 3.34
N ALA A 68 1.11 -10.74 3.95
CA ALA A 68 0.95 -12.16 3.71
C ALA A 68 -0.43 -12.64 4.20
N CYS A 69 -1.17 -13.30 3.32
CA CYS A 69 -2.40 -13.96 3.67
C CYS A 69 -2.15 -15.22 4.52
N ALA A 70 -3.14 -15.62 5.32
CA ALA A 70 -3.12 -16.92 5.96
C ALA A 70 -3.06 -18.02 4.89
N PHE A 71 -2.10 -18.93 5.00
CA PHE A 71 -1.94 -20.04 4.06
C PHE A 71 -2.23 -21.37 4.77
N ASN A 72 -3.12 -22.19 4.21
CA ASN A 72 -3.56 -23.44 4.81
C ASN A 72 -4.01 -23.31 6.28
N GLY A 73 -4.76 -22.24 6.60
CA GLY A 73 -5.23 -21.94 7.95
C GLY A 73 -4.16 -21.43 8.92
N ARG A 74 -2.89 -21.36 8.49
CA ARG A 74 -1.79 -20.81 9.29
C ARG A 74 -1.60 -19.33 8.99
N LYS A 75 -1.66 -18.51 10.04
CA LYS A 75 -1.31 -17.08 9.95
C LYS A 75 0.22 -16.93 9.88
N PRO A 76 0.73 -15.86 9.24
CA PRO A 76 2.14 -15.48 9.34
C PRO A 76 2.57 -15.33 10.81
N HIS A 77 3.83 -15.61 11.12
CA HIS A 77 4.37 -15.46 12.47
C HIS A 77 4.40 -14.00 12.95
N ALA A 78 4.59 -13.07 12.03
CA ALA A 78 4.55 -11.63 12.31
C ALA A 78 3.27 -11.01 11.73
N PRO A 79 2.69 -9.99 12.37
CA PRO A 79 1.65 -9.16 11.74
C PRO A 79 2.23 -8.42 10.53
N GLY A 80 1.38 -8.12 9.53
CA GLY A 80 1.76 -7.28 8.38
C GLY A 80 1.65 -5.78 8.70
N PRO A 81 2.07 -4.93 7.75
CA PRO A 81 2.58 -5.32 6.43
C PRO A 81 3.99 -5.94 6.49
N HIS A 82 4.28 -6.78 5.51
CA HIS A 82 5.56 -7.49 5.43
C HIS A 82 6.53 -6.81 4.47
N VAL A 83 6.00 -6.06 3.52
CA VAL A 83 6.76 -5.35 2.49
C VAL A 83 6.18 -3.96 2.31
N LEU A 84 7.05 -2.96 2.22
CA LEU A 84 6.71 -1.59 1.88
C LEU A 84 7.32 -1.27 0.52
N GLN A 85 6.57 -0.55 -0.31
CA GLN A 85 7.03 -0.12 -1.63
C GLN A 85 6.94 1.40 -1.76
N LEU A 86 8.00 1.98 -2.33
CA LEU A 86 8.03 3.37 -2.76
C LEU A 86 8.47 3.46 -4.22
N ALA A 87 7.94 4.43 -4.95
CA ALA A 87 8.41 4.74 -6.31
C ALA A 87 8.58 6.25 -6.50
N ALA A 88 9.73 6.65 -7.03
CA ALA A 88 10.04 8.00 -7.47
C ALA A 88 10.41 7.94 -8.95
N GLY A 89 9.47 8.29 -9.83
CA GLY A 89 9.60 8.00 -11.26
C GLY A 89 9.83 6.50 -11.50
N ASP A 90 10.86 6.15 -12.26
CA ASP A 90 11.21 4.76 -12.59
C ASP A 90 12.09 4.08 -11.52
N ALA A 91 12.48 4.78 -10.46
CA ALA A 91 13.21 4.19 -9.35
C ALA A 91 12.23 3.68 -8.28
N CYS A 92 12.29 2.39 -7.98
CA CYS A 92 11.45 1.74 -6.98
C CYS A 92 12.27 1.19 -5.82
N LEU A 93 11.72 1.29 -4.61
CA LEU A 93 12.18 0.61 -3.41
C LEU A 93 11.18 -0.47 -3.06
N VAL A 94 11.65 -1.68 -2.80
CA VAL A 94 10.89 -2.77 -2.19
C VAL A 94 11.61 -3.12 -0.90
N ALA A 95 11.08 -2.64 0.22
CA ALA A 95 11.68 -2.78 1.54
C ALA A 95 10.99 -3.91 2.30
N HIS A 96 11.76 -4.90 2.76
CA HIS A 96 11.23 -6.06 3.49
C HIS A 96 11.22 -5.75 5.00
N LEU A 97 10.03 -5.66 5.60
CA LEU A 97 9.85 -5.19 6.98
C LEU A 97 10.05 -6.27 8.05
N VAL A 98 9.96 -7.54 7.66
CA VAL A 98 9.96 -8.70 8.61
C VAL A 98 11.34 -9.23 8.91
N SER A 99 12.31 -8.91 8.07
CA SER A 99 13.72 -9.29 8.24
C SER A 99 14.58 -8.04 8.20
N GLY A 100 15.69 -8.07 8.92
CA GLY A 100 16.59 -6.93 8.95
C GLY A 100 16.14 -5.78 9.86
N ASP A 101 16.54 -4.57 9.52
CA ASP A 101 16.41 -3.38 10.36
C ASP A 101 15.74 -2.18 9.65
N VAL A 102 14.97 -2.42 8.59
CA VAL A 102 14.30 -1.36 7.81
C VAL A 102 13.51 -0.40 8.70
N CYS A 103 12.78 -0.95 9.69
CA CYS A 103 12.00 -0.14 10.63
C CYS A 103 12.87 0.78 11.50
N ALA A 104 14.17 0.51 11.62
CA ALA A 104 15.13 1.39 12.31
C ALA A 104 15.59 2.58 11.46
N SER A 105 15.20 2.67 10.18
CA SER A 105 15.49 3.80 9.30
C SER A 105 14.76 5.06 9.75
N GLY A 106 15.46 6.00 10.37
CA GLY A 106 14.91 7.32 10.70
C GLY A 106 14.47 8.07 9.44
N ALA A 107 15.28 8.05 8.37
CA ALA A 107 14.93 8.71 7.12
C ALA A 107 13.66 8.14 6.47
N LEU A 108 13.38 6.85 6.63
CA LEU A 108 12.10 6.28 6.17
C LEU A 108 10.93 6.83 6.99
N ALA A 109 11.06 6.84 8.31
CA ALA A 109 10.04 7.40 9.19
C ALA A 109 9.79 8.89 8.90
N ASP A 110 10.86 9.67 8.69
CA ASP A 110 10.77 11.09 8.35
C ASP A 110 10.01 11.30 7.03
N VAL A 111 10.38 10.58 5.96
CA VAL A 111 9.70 10.69 4.65
C VAL A 111 8.24 10.24 4.74
N LEU A 112 7.95 9.17 5.48
CA LEU A 112 6.56 8.71 5.64
C LEU A 112 5.71 9.72 6.41
N SER A 113 6.24 10.34 7.46
CA SER A 113 5.51 11.29 8.30
C SER A 113 5.45 12.72 7.74
N ASP A 114 6.25 13.05 6.74
CA ASP A 114 6.24 14.38 6.12
C ASP A 114 5.02 14.56 5.21
N PRO A 115 4.04 15.42 5.59
CA PRO A 115 2.86 15.65 4.78
C PRO A 115 3.14 16.43 3.49
N SER A 116 4.30 17.07 3.37
CA SER A 116 4.71 17.79 2.15
C SER A 116 5.16 16.85 1.04
N VAL A 117 5.56 15.62 1.38
CA VAL A 117 5.84 14.55 0.44
C VAL A 117 4.58 13.71 0.26
N VAL A 118 3.90 13.86 -0.86
CA VAL A 118 2.65 13.14 -1.14
C VAL A 118 2.93 11.65 -1.35
N LYS A 119 2.22 10.78 -0.63
CA LYS A 119 2.22 9.32 -0.87
C LYS A 119 0.97 8.95 -1.65
N VAL A 120 1.14 8.42 -2.85
CA VAL A 120 0.08 8.17 -3.83
C VAL A 120 -0.17 6.68 -4.01
N GLY A 121 -1.41 6.26 -3.83
CA GLY A 121 -1.79 4.85 -3.97
C GLY A 121 -3.29 4.64 -3.87
N VAL A 122 -3.72 3.41 -3.58
CA VAL A 122 -5.14 3.06 -3.41
C VAL A 122 -5.33 2.28 -2.12
N GLY A 123 -6.11 2.83 -1.19
CA GLY A 123 -6.39 2.17 0.08
C GLY A 123 -5.44 2.54 1.21
N LEU A 124 -4.74 3.64 1.07
CA LEU A 124 -3.64 4.08 1.93
C LEU A 124 -3.96 4.17 3.43
N ASP A 125 -5.22 4.39 3.80
CA ASP A 125 -5.61 4.43 5.21
C ASP A 125 -5.48 3.06 5.92
N ASP A 126 -5.80 1.97 5.19
CA ASP A 126 -5.62 0.63 5.72
C ASP A 126 -4.11 0.34 5.89
N ASP A 127 -3.29 0.73 4.91
CA ASP A 127 -1.82 0.59 4.95
C ASP A 127 -1.20 1.44 6.07
N ALA A 128 -1.67 2.67 6.25
CA ALA A 128 -1.22 3.57 7.30
C ALA A 128 -1.44 2.97 8.70
N VAL A 129 -2.61 2.38 8.95
CA VAL A 129 -2.92 1.71 10.21
C VAL A 129 -2.05 0.47 10.41
N GLU A 130 -1.82 -0.31 9.35
CA GLU A 130 -0.97 -1.51 9.43
C GLU A 130 0.48 -1.15 9.74
N LEU A 131 1.04 -0.11 9.09
CA LEU A 131 2.40 0.38 9.37
C LEU A 131 2.54 0.92 10.80
N TYR A 132 1.61 1.76 11.23
CA TYR A 132 1.60 2.31 12.60
C TYR A 132 1.53 1.22 13.68
N ASN A 133 0.83 0.12 13.40
CA ASN A 133 0.75 -1.02 14.31
C ASN A 133 2.07 -1.84 14.37
N ILE A 134 2.94 -1.76 13.37
CA ILE A 134 4.29 -2.37 13.42
C ILE A 134 5.22 -1.46 14.22
N ASP A 135 5.23 -0.17 13.88
CA ASP A 135 6.08 0.82 14.52
C ASP A 135 5.37 2.19 14.46
N SER A 136 5.04 2.74 15.62
CA SER A 136 4.32 4.01 15.74
C SER A 136 5.08 5.22 15.14
N ARG A 137 6.36 5.09 14.82
CA ARG A 137 7.14 6.10 14.10
C ARG A 137 6.83 6.11 12.61
N MET A 138 6.33 4.98 12.06
CA MET A 138 5.93 4.88 10.65
C MET A 138 4.54 5.48 10.42
N GLN A 139 4.43 6.77 10.60
CA GLN A 139 3.19 7.52 10.35
C GLN A 139 3.10 7.87 8.88
N LEU A 140 2.14 7.31 8.17
CA LEU A 140 1.93 7.63 6.76
C LEU A 140 1.07 8.89 6.66
N SER A 141 1.70 10.05 6.48
CA SER A 141 1.05 11.37 6.28
C SER A 141 1.17 11.83 4.83
N GLY A 142 0.36 12.80 4.40
CA GLY A 142 0.33 13.22 2.99
C GLY A 142 -0.24 12.14 2.08
N ARG A 143 -1.26 11.41 2.54
CA ARG A 143 -1.89 10.32 1.79
C ARG A 143 -2.80 10.86 0.70
N LEU A 144 -2.54 10.48 -0.54
CA LEU A 144 -3.38 10.72 -1.69
C LEU A 144 -3.93 9.41 -2.23
N ASP A 145 -5.15 9.05 -1.82
CA ASP A 145 -5.85 7.86 -2.34
C ASP A 145 -6.50 8.20 -3.68
N ILE A 146 -5.94 7.66 -4.76
CA ILE A 146 -6.44 7.85 -6.14
C ILE A 146 -7.53 6.86 -6.53
N GLY A 147 -7.91 5.94 -5.64
CA GLY A 147 -8.96 4.96 -5.84
C GLY A 147 -10.36 5.49 -5.51
N GLY A 148 -10.78 6.61 -6.12
CA GLY A 148 -12.06 7.25 -5.89
C GLY A 148 -13.29 6.33 -5.91
N PRO A 149 -14.45 6.74 -5.40
CA PRO A 149 -15.63 5.91 -5.33
C PRO A 149 -16.31 5.79 -6.68
N ARG A 150 -16.50 4.57 -7.17
CA ARG A 150 -17.39 4.29 -8.30
C ARG A 150 -18.53 3.38 -7.86
N LYS A 151 -19.78 3.86 -7.92
CA LYS A 151 -20.98 3.08 -7.54
C LYS A 151 -20.84 2.37 -6.19
N GLY A 152 -20.25 3.07 -5.19
CA GLY A 152 -20.06 2.53 -3.84
C GLY A 152 -18.90 1.55 -3.67
N ARG A 153 -18.05 1.36 -4.70
CA ARG A 153 -16.81 0.58 -4.63
C ARG A 153 -15.61 1.46 -4.92
N ARG A 154 -14.46 1.15 -4.30
CA ARG A 154 -13.18 1.77 -4.63
C ARG A 154 -12.73 1.32 -6.02
N ILE A 155 -12.28 2.24 -6.85
CA ILE A 155 -11.69 1.94 -8.15
C ILE A 155 -10.32 1.30 -7.91
N ALA A 156 -10.01 0.23 -8.63
CA ALA A 156 -8.72 -0.42 -8.49
C ALA A 156 -7.59 0.41 -9.12
N LEU A 157 -6.40 0.40 -8.52
CA LEU A 157 -5.22 1.15 -9.01
C LEU A 157 -4.98 0.98 -10.52
N ARG A 158 -5.14 -0.24 -11.05
CA ARG A 158 -4.92 -0.53 -12.48
C ARG A 158 -5.98 0.10 -13.39
N GLU A 159 -7.20 0.24 -12.91
CA GLU A 159 -8.27 0.93 -13.65
C GLU A 159 -8.01 2.44 -13.66
N VAL A 160 -7.59 3.01 -12.52
CA VAL A 160 -7.18 4.42 -12.44
C VAL A 160 -6.01 4.68 -13.39
N ALA A 161 -4.98 3.84 -13.34
CA ALA A 161 -3.82 3.95 -14.20
C ALA A 161 -4.17 3.82 -15.69
N TYR A 162 -5.05 2.87 -16.06
CA TYR A 162 -5.52 2.74 -17.45
C TYR A 162 -6.13 4.06 -17.97
N ARG A 163 -6.90 4.75 -17.12
CA ARG A 163 -7.55 6.01 -17.51
C ARG A 163 -6.57 7.18 -17.57
N ALA A 164 -5.62 7.25 -16.61
CA ALA A 164 -4.71 8.37 -16.49
C ALA A 164 -3.55 8.33 -17.49
N ILE A 165 -2.95 7.14 -17.70
CA ILE A 165 -1.76 6.97 -18.53
C ILE A 165 -2.02 6.20 -19.82
N GLY A 166 -3.22 5.72 -20.03
CA GLY A 166 -3.65 5.00 -21.23
C GLY A 166 -3.08 3.59 -21.35
N GLY A 167 -3.57 2.89 -22.37
CA GLY A 167 -3.10 1.58 -22.77
C GLY A 167 -3.58 0.40 -21.91
N PRO A 168 -3.47 -0.82 -22.44
CA PRO A 168 -3.89 -2.00 -21.72
C PRO A 168 -2.94 -2.28 -20.54
N ILE A 169 -3.45 -2.20 -19.32
CA ILE A 169 -2.71 -2.57 -18.10
C ILE A 169 -3.10 -3.99 -17.72
N ALA A 170 -2.10 -4.87 -17.62
CA ALA A 170 -2.32 -6.25 -17.25
C ALA A 170 -3.12 -6.38 -15.93
N PRO A 171 -4.14 -7.23 -15.85
CA PRO A 171 -4.98 -7.36 -14.67
C PRO A 171 -4.16 -7.81 -13.44
N LYS A 172 -4.66 -7.48 -12.24
CA LYS A 172 -4.00 -7.85 -10.98
C LYS A 172 -3.82 -9.37 -10.90
N ALA A 173 -2.57 -9.84 -10.74
CA ALA A 173 -2.26 -11.24 -10.61
C ALA A 173 -2.63 -11.74 -9.20
N LYS A 174 -3.88 -12.16 -9.01
CA LYS A 174 -4.42 -12.57 -7.69
C LYS A 174 -3.55 -13.59 -6.96
N LYS A 175 -2.94 -14.55 -7.69
CA LYS A 175 -2.03 -15.55 -7.10
C LYS A 175 -0.77 -14.91 -6.50
N ILE A 176 -0.29 -13.79 -7.04
CA ILE A 176 0.87 -13.06 -6.52
C ILE A 176 0.43 -12.18 -5.35
N ALA A 177 -0.63 -11.42 -5.50
CA ALA A 177 -1.18 -10.57 -4.44
C ALA A 177 -1.49 -11.35 -3.15
N CYS A 178 -2.04 -12.57 -3.28
CA CYS A 178 -2.34 -13.44 -2.14
C CYS A 178 -1.19 -14.42 -1.81
N SER A 179 0.04 -14.15 -2.25
CA SER A 179 1.18 -15.03 -1.97
C SER A 179 1.77 -14.81 -0.57
N ASN A 180 2.76 -15.62 -0.20
CA ASN A 180 3.45 -15.47 1.06
C ASN A 180 4.48 -14.32 1.00
N TRP A 181 4.06 -13.13 1.42
CA TRP A 181 4.92 -11.95 1.51
C TRP A 181 5.84 -11.97 2.75
N ALA A 182 5.58 -12.86 3.73
CA ALA A 182 6.40 -13.04 4.92
C ALA A 182 7.62 -13.95 4.70
N MET A 183 7.85 -14.43 3.48
CA MET A 183 9.02 -15.28 3.20
C MET A 183 10.30 -14.43 3.24
N ARG A 184 11.39 -15.06 3.71
CA ARG A 184 12.67 -14.36 3.92
C ARG A 184 13.23 -13.69 2.65
N ARG A 185 12.95 -14.23 1.48
CA ARG A 185 13.34 -13.68 0.17
C ARG A 185 12.14 -13.75 -0.77
N LEU A 186 11.80 -12.61 -1.35
CA LEU A 186 10.75 -12.53 -2.35
C LEU A 186 11.22 -13.13 -3.68
N GLN A 187 10.30 -13.75 -4.39
CA GLN A 187 10.54 -14.22 -5.74
C GLN A 187 10.54 -13.04 -6.73
N THR A 188 11.24 -13.19 -7.85
CA THR A 188 11.32 -12.16 -8.91
C THR A 188 9.95 -11.64 -9.34
N LYS A 189 8.94 -12.51 -9.46
CA LYS A 189 7.56 -12.13 -9.81
C LYS A 189 6.86 -11.30 -8.72
N GLN A 190 7.19 -11.52 -7.44
CA GLN A 190 6.69 -10.71 -6.33
C GLN A 190 7.35 -9.33 -6.34
N LEU A 191 8.66 -9.27 -6.57
CA LEU A 191 9.38 -7.99 -6.70
C LEU A 191 8.84 -7.13 -7.84
N ALA A 192 8.65 -7.72 -9.02
CA ALA A 192 8.09 -7.03 -10.17
C ALA A 192 6.64 -6.56 -9.91
N TYR A 193 5.86 -7.36 -9.18
CA TYR A 193 4.50 -7.02 -8.82
C TYR A 193 4.46 -5.83 -7.83
N ALA A 194 5.18 -5.93 -6.71
CA ALA A 194 5.24 -4.91 -5.67
C ALA A 194 5.77 -3.57 -6.21
N ALA A 195 6.88 -3.60 -6.96
CA ALA A 195 7.45 -2.40 -7.56
C ALA A 195 6.47 -1.72 -8.53
N ARG A 196 5.71 -2.51 -9.30
CA ARG A 196 4.75 -1.98 -10.27
C ARG A 196 3.55 -1.32 -9.59
N ASP A 197 3.05 -1.86 -8.49
CA ASP A 197 1.91 -1.25 -7.80
C ASP A 197 2.29 0.14 -7.24
N ALA A 198 3.49 0.32 -6.65
CA ALA A 198 3.99 1.65 -6.27
C ALA A 198 4.28 2.54 -7.50
N TRP A 199 4.92 1.99 -8.55
CA TRP A 199 5.21 2.74 -9.78
C TRP A 199 3.94 3.29 -10.44
N LEU A 200 2.84 2.53 -10.47
CA LEU A 200 1.56 2.97 -11.01
C LEU A 200 1.02 4.19 -10.25
N GLY A 201 1.14 4.23 -8.92
CA GLY A 201 0.77 5.41 -8.13
C GLY A 201 1.54 6.65 -8.54
N ALA A 202 2.87 6.54 -8.66
CA ALA A 202 3.73 7.65 -9.09
C ALA A 202 3.42 8.09 -10.52
N ALA A 203 3.20 7.15 -11.45
CA ALA A 203 2.91 7.44 -12.84
C ALA A 203 1.56 8.14 -13.03
N VAL A 204 0.53 7.71 -12.29
CA VAL A 204 -0.79 8.37 -12.29
C VAL A 204 -0.67 9.81 -11.78
N TYR A 205 0.03 10.02 -10.66
CA TYR A 205 0.26 11.36 -10.15
C TYR A 205 0.98 12.25 -11.18
N GLY A 206 2.05 11.74 -11.77
CA GLY A 206 2.80 12.47 -12.80
C GLY A 206 1.96 12.86 -14.02
N ALA A 207 1.03 12.01 -14.44
CA ALA A 207 0.13 12.28 -15.55
C ALA A 207 -0.94 13.35 -15.21
N LEU A 208 -1.41 13.36 -13.97
CA LEU A 208 -2.50 14.24 -13.54
C LEU A 208 -2.03 15.55 -12.88
N ALA A 209 -0.77 15.65 -12.45
CA ALA A 209 -0.25 16.81 -11.72
C ALA A 209 -0.25 18.13 -12.52
N ALA A 210 -0.44 18.08 -13.83
CA ALA A 210 -0.60 19.26 -14.68
C ALA A 210 -2.06 19.78 -14.70
N ASP A 211 -3.03 19.01 -14.21
CA ASP A 211 -4.42 19.39 -14.14
C ASP A 211 -4.70 20.14 -12.82
N PRO A 212 -5.08 21.44 -12.88
CA PRO A 212 -5.36 22.23 -11.69
C PRO A 212 -6.48 21.63 -10.81
N SER A 213 -7.50 21.02 -11.41
CA SER A 213 -8.62 20.40 -10.67
C SER A 213 -8.15 19.19 -9.87
N PHE A 214 -7.26 18.38 -10.44
CA PHE A 214 -6.62 17.29 -9.71
C PHE A 214 -5.78 17.79 -8.54
N VAL A 215 -4.97 18.84 -8.76
CA VAL A 215 -4.11 19.41 -7.71
C VAL A 215 -4.94 19.96 -6.56
N GLU A 216 -6.01 20.71 -6.86
CA GLU A 216 -6.93 21.25 -5.84
C GLU A 216 -7.58 20.13 -5.03
N ALA A 217 -8.12 19.10 -5.69
CA ALA A 217 -8.72 17.94 -5.06
C ALA A 217 -7.71 17.15 -4.20
N ALA A 218 -6.48 16.98 -4.68
CA ALA A 218 -5.41 16.31 -3.96
C ALA A 218 -5.02 17.08 -2.68
N VAL A 219 -4.87 18.39 -2.77
CA VAL A 219 -4.58 19.25 -1.61
C VAL A 219 -5.71 19.17 -0.59
N ALA A 220 -6.97 19.24 -1.03
CA ALA A 220 -8.13 19.15 -0.14
C ALA A 220 -8.18 17.79 0.57
N GLN A 221 -7.87 16.70 -0.13
CA GLN A 221 -7.84 15.35 0.46
C GLN A 221 -6.73 15.23 1.51
N ILE A 222 -5.52 15.70 1.22
CA ILE A 222 -4.38 15.64 2.15
C ILE A 222 -4.66 16.49 3.40
N HIS A 223 -5.25 17.70 3.25
CA HIS A 223 -5.61 18.54 4.38
C HIS A 223 -6.73 17.95 5.23
N GLY A 224 -7.61 17.16 4.64
CA GLY A 224 -8.71 16.48 5.31
C GLY A 224 -8.36 15.08 5.84
N GLU A 225 -7.09 14.63 5.71
CA GLU A 225 -6.72 13.30 6.17
C GLU A 225 -6.88 13.14 7.69
N MET A 226 -7.44 12.02 8.11
CA MET A 226 -7.55 11.68 9.52
C MET A 226 -6.17 11.39 10.12
N LYS A 227 -5.92 11.84 11.36
CA LYS A 227 -4.67 11.48 12.07
C LYS A 227 -4.56 9.98 12.28
N ILE A 228 -3.35 9.47 12.28
CA ILE A 228 -3.11 8.01 12.30
C ILE A 228 -3.60 7.34 13.59
N ASP A 229 -3.48 8.00 14.72
CA ASP A 229 -3.98 7.50 16.01
C ASP A 229 -5.51 7.40 16.02
N GLU A 230 -6.22 8.40 15.53
CA GLU A 230 -7.68 8.41 15.34
C GLU A 230 -8.10 7.32 14.35
N LEU A 231 -7.40 7.21 13.21
CA LEU A 231 -7.63 6.20 12.19
C LEU A 231 -7.44 4.79 12.75
N SER A 232 -6.39 4.58 13.56
CA SER A 232 -6.12 3.31 14.21
C SER A 232 -7.20 2.93 15.24
N ALA A 233 -7.72 3.90 16.00
CA ALA A 233 -8.83 3.70 16.92
C ALA A 233 -10.11 3.27 16.19
N VAL A 234 -10.49 3.99 15.13
CA VAL A 234 -11.64 3.65 14.27
C VAL A 234 -11.48 2.25 13.67
N ALA A 235 -10.27 1.91 13.19
CA ALA A 235 -10.00 0.58 12.64
C ALA A 235 -10.10 -0.54 13.70
N ALA A 236 -9.70 -0.26 14.95
CA ALA A 236 -9.85 -1.20 16.07
C ALA A 236 -11.32 -1.46 16.37
N ASP A 237 -12.15 -0.42 16.50
CA ASP A 237 -13.58 -0.54 16.75
C ASP A 237 -14.29 -1.30 15.63
N ARG A 238 -13.99 -1.00 14.38
CA ARG A 238 -14.52 -1.74 13.22
C ARG A 238 -14.13 -3.22 13.25
N ARG A 239 -12.92 -3.57 13.72
CA ARG A 239 -12.49 -4.97 13.90
C ARG A 239 -13.33 -5.68 14.95
N VAL A 240 -13.63 -5.02 16.07
CA VAL A 240 -14.49 -5.57 17.13
C VAL A 240 -15.90 -5.87 16.58
N ILE A 241 -16.50 -4.89 15.88
CA ILE A 241 -17.83 -5.05 15.30
C ILE A 241 -17.85 -6.16 14.24
N LYS A 242 -16.83 -6.25 13.37
CA LYS A 242 -16.71 -7.34 12.39
C LYS A 242 -16.55 -8.71 13.04
N ARG A 243 -15.86 -8.81 14.19
CA ARG A 243 -15.77 -10.08 14.95
C ARG A 243 -17.12 -10.49 15.50
N ARG A 244 -17.91 -9.54 16.03
CA ARG A 244 -19.30 -9.81 16.50
C ARG A 244 -20.15 -10.35 15.36
N LEU A 245 -20.05 -9.76 14.16
CA LEU A 245 -20.77 -10.25 12.97
C LEU A 245 -20.39 -11.68 12.59
N LYS A 246 -19.08 -12.03 12.68
CA LYS A 246 -18.60 -13.40 12.37
C LYS A 246 -18.93 -14.42 13.45
N ALA A 247 -19.23 -13.99 14.66
CA ALA A 247 -19.54 -14.86 15.79
C ALA A 247 -21.04 -15.14 15.92
N LEU A 248 -21.87 -14.61 15.01
CA LEU A 248 -23.29 -14.92 14.98
C LEU A 248 -23.50 -16.36 14.54
N ASP A 249 -24.42 -17.01 15.22
CA ASP A 249 -24.92 -18.33 14.85
C ASP A 249 -25.88 -18.19 13.67
N GLU A 250 -25.55 -18.79 12.55
CA GLU A 250 -26.34 -18.71 11.31
C GLU A 250 -27.70 -19.43 11.43
N ASP A 251 -27.82 -20.39 12.35
CA ASP A 251 -29.03 -21.17 12.59
C ASP A 251 -29.97 -20.50 13.63
N ALA A 252 -29.58 -19.36 14.23
CA ALA A 252 -30.41 -18.65 15.20
C ALA A 252 -31.61 -17.95 14.52
N GLU A 253 -32.80 -18.06 15.13
CA GLU A 253 -34.03 -17.44 14.59
C GLU A 253 -33.92 -15.93 14.34
N ASP A 254 -33.06 -15.22 15.10
CA ASP A 254 -32.86 -13.78 15.00
C ASP A 254 -31.59 -13.37 14.21
N TYR A 255 -30.93 -14.33 13.51
CA TYR A 255 -29.67 -14.11 12.80
C TYR A 255 -29.73 -12.91 11.84
N ASP A 256 -30.75 -12.85 11.01
CA ASP A 256 -30.90 -11.77 10.03
C ASP A 256 -31.12 -10.40 10.67
N GLN A 257 -31.84 -10.35 11.79
CA GLN A 257 -32.07 -9.12 12.53
C GLN A 257 -30.75 -8.63 13.13
N ARG A 258 -30.00 -9.49 13.83
CA ARG A 258 -28.68 -9.18 14.42
C ARG A 258 -27.66 -8.77 13.37
N CYS A 259 -27.65 -9.44 12.23
CA CYS A 259 -26.83 -9.04 11.10
C CYS A 259 -27.13 -7.61 10.62
N ARG A 260 -28.42 -7.25 10.52
CA ARG A 260 -28.82 -5.88 10.12
C ARG A 260 -28.42 -4.85 11.16
N GLU A 261 -28.57 -5.14 12.43
CA GLU A 261 -28.19 -4.24 13.54
C GLU A 261 -26.68 -3.99 13.57
N ILE A 262 -25.86 -5.05 13.54
CA ILE A 262 -24.41 -4.95 13.54
C ILE A 262 -23.91 -4.24 12.26
N ARG A 263 -24.52 -4.48 11.10
CA ARG A 263 -24.18 -3.76 9.87
C ARG A 263 -24.55 -2.27 9.93
N ARG A 264 -25.64 -1.89 10.62
CA ARG A 264 -25.98 -0.48 10.89
C ARG A 264 -24.96 0.17 11.82
N GLU A 265 -24.57 -0.53 12.89
CA GLU A 265 -23.51 -0.07 13.79
C GLU A 265 -22.20 0.16 13.02
N LEU A 266 -21.80 -0.79 12.17
CA LEU A 266 -20.61 -0.67 11.34
C LEU A 266 -20.65 0.54 10.37
N LYS A 267 -21.84 0.95 9.92
CA LYS A 267 -22.03 2.14 9.07
C LYS A 267 -21.86 3.46 9.82
N LYS A 268 -22.05 3.48 11.15
CA LYS A 268 -21.86 4.69 11.98
C LYS A 268 -20.39 5.07 12.13
N PHE A 269 -19.48 4.09 11.98
CA PHE A 269 -18.06 4.36 11.94
C PHE A 269 -17.71 4.84 10.52
N PRO A 270 -17.31 6.10 10.36
CA PRO A 270 -16.91 6.59 9.06
C PRO A 270 -15.79 5.68 8.54
N ARG A 271 -15.95 5.19 7.32
CA ARG A 271 -14.74 4.92 6.55
C ARG A 271 -14.14 6.31 6.37
N PRO A 272 -12.84 6.47 6.61
CA PRO A 272 -12.17 7.62 6.04
C PRO A 272 -12.58 7.63 4.58
N ASP A 273 -13.19 8.71 4.15
CA ASP A 273 -13.73 8.81 2.79
C ASP A 273 -12.68 9.53 1.94
N PRO A 274 -11.77 8.78 1.30
CA PRO A 274 -10.80 9.37 0.39
C PRO A 274 -11.51 9.67 -0.92
N ARG A 275 -12.30 10.73 -0.96
CA ARG A 275 -12.94 11.15 -2.19
C ARG A 275 -12.05 12.17 -2.89
N LEU A 276 -11.26 11.68 -3.81
CA LEU A 276 -11.04 12.43 -5.02
C LEU A 276 -12.30 12.25 -5.88
N ASP A 277 -13.23 13.15 -5.77
CA ASP A 277 -14.32 13.31 -6.73
C ASP A 277 -13.70 13.97 -7.96
N LEU A 278 -12.95 13.18 -8.73
CA LEU A 278 -12.34 13.64 -9.95
C LEU A 278 -13.32 13.37 -11.09
N ASP A 279 -13.78 14.43 -11.73
CA ASP A 279 -14.59 14.40 -12.97
C ASP A 279 -13.90 13.61 -14.11
N ILE A 280 -12.59 13.35 -14.01
CA ILE A 280 -11.89 12.42 -14.93
C ILE A 280 -12.52 11.00 -14.98
N PHE A 281 -13.42 10.68 -14.05
CA PHE A 281 -14.15 9.42 -14.02
C PHE A 281 -15.66 9.58 -14.31
N ALA A 282 -16.12 10.78 -14.66
CA ALA A 282 -17.55 11.09 -14.76
C ALA A 282 -18.19 10.59 -16.07
N ASP A 283 -17.43 10.40 -17.13
CA ASP A 283 -17.97 10.03 -18.45
C ASP A 283 -17.63 8.58 -18.80
N ASP A 284 -18.60 7.68 -18.47
CA ASP A 284 -18.97 6.47 -19.25
C ASP A 284 -20.36 5.95 -18.80
#